data_3510d5ecbb12d7ced1c31032c2a9d843
#
_entry.id   3510d5ecbb12d7ced1c31032c2a9d843
#
_cell.length_a   1.000
_cell.length_b   1.000
_cell.length_c   1.000
_cell.angle_alpha   90.00
_cell.angle_beta   90.00
_cell.angle_gamma   90.00
#
_symmetry.space_group_name_H-M   'P 1'
#
loop_
_entity.id
_entity.type
_entity.pdbx_description
1 polymer ?
#
loop_
_entity_poly.entity_id
_entity_poly.type
_entity_poly.pdbx_seq_one_letter_code
_entity_poly.pdbx_strand_id
1 'polypeptide(L)'
;MIFITGCVRPNTVKSARMIVVLLIVATWSSTFTTVNAEDPDDVALVGFDFENGFSTNHTTVITGSVEDEVKPASVTWSIGGESELNSGDFSSILEEADSSGSRPIWTWSLELDVAEYSPCTCYLTITVETVSGEISQSHRVLFLGDTARSAIMLHSLNSGDWISNSLTASGWSAHPMIWTTPELRFFAKPASNAVDACTIEGDSDFSTHLLVISPNGTFSENIDISGLYDGWHSFYAENYDPSGVTFAQTCVALRVNNLAPTITLTGPDSVLEGSGDLLFDGSSSNDPVWGREDMHYMWVLRRPSHTGQTPIDIIMEDGVGTYSMGSETSGEYTLTLRVMDAGGISSTQVKTFFVENVVPMANVKVDGSPVFDGDSINLSPSSSSEWSLDASASIDSVNDQAGLRCIWKIDYAPVYEGCERILSWKLDINDPVILTLDVIDDDDDYSTVSVQLVHPDASEPLPYPLIALAISTIFMVSAIFLRFRSSDTTSSIPKWKGGNNN
;
A
#
# COMPACT_ATOMS: atom_id res chain seq x y z
N MET A 1 6.81 12.49 -26.99
CA MET A 1 6.63 13.65 -27.86
C MET A 1 5.45 14.44 -27.32
N ILE A 2 5.71 15.39 -26.43
CA ILE A 2 4.69 16.24 -25.78
C ILE A 2 4.96 17.67 -26.21
N PHE A 3 4.03 18.26 -26.94
CA PHE A 3 4.05 19.67 -27.31
C PHE A 3 3.50 20.51 -26.15
N ILE A 4 4.30 21.44 -25.63
CA ILE A 4 3.84 22.51 -24.76
C ILE A 4 3.96 23.82 -25.55
N THR A 5 2.82 24.37 -25.93
CA THR A 5 2.72 25.73 -26.47
C THR A 5 2.57 26.72 -25.32
N GLY A 6 3.64 27.42 -24.99
CA GLY A 6 3.63 28.54 -24.06
C GLY A 6 3.81 29.87 -24.78
N CYS A 7 2.83 30.76 -24.61
CA CYS A 7 2.83 32.13 -25.14
C CYS A 7 3.91 32.97 -24.43
N VAL A 8 4.89 33.48 -25.20
CA VAL A 8 5.93 34.39 -24.68
C VAL A 8 5.55 35.83 -25.00
N ARG A 9 5.39 36.67 -23.98
CA ARG A 9 5.38 38.15 -24.14
C ARG A 9 6.80 38.67 -24.28
N PRO A 10 7.05 39.65 -25.16
CA PRO A 10 8.38 40.19 -25.36
C PRO A 10 8.70 41.28 -24.34
N ASN A 11 9.65 41.04 -23.46
CA ASN A 11 10.49 42.12 -22.87
C ASN A 11 11.58 41.48 -21.97
N THR A 12 12.79 41.50 -22.46
CA THR A 12 14.07 41.93 -21.91
C THR A 12 15.24 41.13 -22.47
N VAL A 13 16.17 41.85 -23.07
CA VAL A 13 17.38 41.36 -23.75
C VAL A 13 18.38 40.62 -22.82
N LYS A 14 18.11 40.54 -21.52
CA LYS A 14 18.94 39.79 -20.56
C LYS A 14 18.67 38.28 -20.54
N SER A 15 17.52 37.84 -20.99
CA SER A 15 17.15 36.38 -21.03
C SER A 15 17.83 35.64 -22.16
N ALA A 16 18.13 36.28 -23.29
CA ALA A 16 18.73 35.63 -24.46
C ALA A 16 20.16 35.11 -24.21
N ARG A 17 20.95 35.80 -23.37
CA ARG A 17 22.32 35.38 -23.03
C ARG A 17 22.33 34.16 -22.08
N MET A 18 21.34 34.03 -21.21
CA MET A 18 21.25 32.89 -20.29
C MET A 18 20.75 31.61 -21.01
N ILE A 19 19.86 31.77 -21.98
CA ILE A 19 19.36 30.64 -22.80
C ILE A 19 20.46 30.10 -23.72
N VAL A 20 21.31 30.93 -24.29
CA VAL A 20 22.44 30.50 -25.15
C VAL A 20 23.50 29.77 -24.32
N VAL A 21 23.78 30.17 -23.05
CA VAL A 21 24.70 29.46 -22.18
C VAL A 21 24.12 28.12 -21.74
N LEU A 22 22.82 28.03 -21.45
CA LEU A 22 22.14 26.77 -21.13
C LEU A 22 22.09 25.80 -22.33
N LEU A 23 21.91 26.29 -23.55
CA LEU A 23 21.97 25.48 -24.77
C LEU A 23 23.41 24.99 -25.09
N ILE A 24 24.45 25.80 -24.79
CA ILE A 24 25.84 25.40 -24.98
C ILE A 24 26.25 24.36 -23.92
N VAL A 25 25.78 24.47 -22.69
CA VAL A 25 26.00 23.45 -21.64
C VAL A 25 25.24 22.17 -21.95
N ALA A 26 24.01 22.25 -22.50
CA ALA A 26 23.25 21.08 -22.92
C ALA A 26 23.87 20.35 -24.14
N THR A 27 24.59 21.06 -25.03
CA THR A 27 25.27 20.42 -26.16
C THR A 27 26.65 19.83 -25.77
N TRP A 28 27.24 20.26 -24.63
CA TRP A 28 28.49 19.64 -24.15
C TRP A 28 28.23 18.42 -23.26
N SER A 29 27.02 18.21 -22.74
CA SER A 29 26.63 16.99 -22.03
C SER A 29 26.15 15.85 -22.94
N SER A 30 26.06 16.07 -24.25
CA SER A 30 25.62 15.05 -25.20
C SER A 30 26.74 14.26 -25.90
N THR A 31 27.98 14.35 -25.39
CA THR A 31 29.05 13.39 -25.73
C THR A 31 29.26 12.34 -24.64
N PHE A 32 28.22 11.99 -23.90
CA PHE A 32 28.19 10.65 -23.36
C PHE A 32 28.00 9.74 -24.56
N THR A 33 29.07 9.02 -24.93
CA THR A 33 28.95 7.77 -25.65
C THR A 33 27.74 7.06 -25.04
N THR A 34 26.72 6.82 -25.84
CA THR A 34 25.76 5.76 -25.54
C THR A 34 26.62 4.52 -25.38
N VAL A 35 27.03 4.19 -24.18
CA VAL A 35 27.20 2.79 -23.81
C VAL A 35 25.83 2.24 -24.13
N ASN A 36 25.70 1.47 -25.21
CA ASN A 36 24.53 0.66 -25.40
C ASN A 36 24.41 -0.08 -24.08
N ALA A 37 23.36 0.18 -23.32
CA ALA A 37 22.98 -0.70 -22.26
C ALA A 37 22.74 -2.03 -22.99
N GLU A 38 23.65 -2.96 -22.84
CA GLU A 38 23.48 -4.33 -23.27
C GLU A 38 22.14 -4.81 -22.68
N ASP A 39 21.38 -5.52 -23.49
CA ASP A 39 20.12 -6.10 -23.06
C ASP A 39 20.44 -6.96 -21.84
N PRO A 40 19.82 -6.77 -20.65
CA PRO A 40 20.09 -7.60 -19.46
C PRO A 40 19.79 -9.09 -19.67
N ASP A 41 19.23 -9.47 -20.81
CA ASP A 41 18.95 -10.86 -21.20
C ASP A 41 20.04 -11.50 -22.06
N ASP A 42 21.18 -10.84 -22.30
CA ASP A 42 22.26 -11.39 -23.14
C ASP A 42 23.24 -12.29 -22.37
N VAL A 43 22.77 -13.48 -22.07
CA VAL A 43 23.55 -14.53 -21.40
C VAL A 43 24.30 -15.34 -22.46
N ALA A 44 25.60 -15.53 -22.28
CA ALA A 44 26.39 -16.42 -23.12
C ALA A 44 25.91 -17.89 -22.98
N LEU A 45 25.73 -18.59 -24.11
CA LEU A 45 25.29 -19.97 -24.14
C LEU A 45 26.49 -20.92 -24.23
N VAL A 46 26.59 -21.89 -23.35
CA VAL A 46 27.68 -22.88 -23.33
C VAL A 46 27.18 -24.20 -23.92
N GLY A 47 27.81 -24.65 -24.98
CA GLY A 47 27.58 -25.95 -25.62
C GLY A 47 28.68 -26.97 -25.30
N PHE A 48 28.30 -28.23 -25.28
CA PHE A 48 29.23 -29.36 -25.15
C PHE A 48 29.00 -30.36 -26.28
N ASP A 49 30.06 -30.86 -26.90
CA ASP A 49 29.97 -31.84 -28.00
C ASP A 49 29.87 -33.28 -27.51
N PHE A 50 29.67 -33.46 -26.22
CA PHE A 50 29.50 -34.78 -25.59
C PHE A 50 28.33 -34.77 -24.62
N GLU A 51 27.79 -35.96 -24.41
CA GLU A 51 26.65 -36.15 -23.53
C GLU A 51 27.07 -36.10 -22.04
N ASN A 52 26.09 -35.76 -21.21
CA ASN A 52 26.27 -35.83 -19.76
C ASN A 52 26.54 -37.28 -19.30
N GLY A 53 27.51 -37.50 -18.46
CA GLY A 53 27.95 -38.84 -18.09
C GLY A 53 28.97 -39.44 -19.05
N PHE A 54 29.63 -38.59 -19.84
CA PHE A 54 30.76 -39.07 -20.66
C PHE A 54 31.80 -39.83 -19.82
N SER A 55 32.15 -41.04 -20.28
CA SER A 55 33.05 -41.94 -19.54
C SER A 55 34.30 -42.21 -20.34
N THR A 56 35.45 -42.06 -19.70
CA THR A 56 36.74 -42.41 -20.30
C THR A 56 37.73 -42.92 -19.23
N ASN A 57 38.60 -43.86 -19.66
CA ASN A 57 39.71 -44.41 -18.85
C ASN A 57 41.08 -44.18 -19.48
N HIS A 58 41.15 -43.34 -20.52
CA HIS A 58 42.38 -43.00 -21.24
C HIS A 58 42.36 -41.51 -21.60
N THR A 59 43.52 -40.98 -21.96
CA THR A 59 43.65 -39.61 -22.42
C THR A 59 42.75 -39.36 -23.64
N THR A 60 41.91 -38.33 -23.58
CA THR A 60 40.96 -37.98 -24.62
C THR A 60 40.79 -36.47 -24.72
N VAL A 61 40.36 -35.99 -25.88
CA VAL A 61 40.03 -34.59 -26.07
C VAL A 61 38.51 -34.43 -26.07
N ILE A 62 38.02 -33.54 -25.24
CA ILE A 62 36.63 -33.11 -25.23
C ILE A 62 36.52 -31.69 -25.79
N THR A 63 35.42 -31.40 -26.46
CA THR A 63 35.21 -30.12 -27.14
C THR A 63 33.83 -29.57 -26.80
N GLY A 64 33.66 -28.28 -27.08
CA GLY A 64 32.41 -27.59 -26.95
C GLY A 64 32.48 -26.18 -27.52
N SER A 65 31.44 -25.42 -27.26
CA SER A 65 31.27 -24.07 -27.82
C SER A 65 30.75 -23.07 -26.79
N VAL A 66 30.99 -21.80 -27.10
CA VAL A 66 30.36 -20.66 -26.45
C VAL A 66 29.72 -19.80 -27.53
N GLU A 67 28.46 -19.48 -27.39
CA GLU A 67 27.72 -18.57 -28.28
C GLU A 67 27.42 -17.29 -27.52
N ASP A 68 27.82 -16.15 -28.08
CA ASP A 68 27.64 -14.82 -27.47
C ASP A 68 27.58 -13.77 -28.60
N GLU A 69 27.14 -12.53 -28.34
CA GLU A 69 27.11 -11.45 -29.34
C GLU A 69 28.52 -10.97 -29.72
N VAL A 70 29.41 -11.00 -28.76
CA VAL A 70 30.83 -10.62 -28.93
C VAL A 70 31.72 -11.67 -28.26
N LYS A 71 33.02 -11.69 -28.59
CA LYS A 71 33.95 -12.60 -27.94
C LYS A 71 33.93 -12.41 -26.42
N PRO A 72 33.65 -13.46 -25.62
CA PRO A 72 33.64 -13.39 -24.17
C PRO A 72 34.92 -12.79 -23.57
N ALA A 73 34.80 -12.07 -22.46
CA ALA A 73 35.91 -11.50 -21.74
C ALA A 73 36.81 -12.61 -21.12
N SER A 74 36.16 -13.63 -20.55
CA SER A 74 36.85 -14.82 -20.05
C SER A 74 36.01 -16.09 -20.25
N VAL A 75 36.69 -17.22 -20.49
CA VAL A 75 36.10 -18.57 -20.48
C VAL A 75 37.02 -19.48 -19.70
N THR A 76 36.57 -19.87 -18.53
CA THR A 76 37.32 -20.72 -17.61
C THR A 76 36.68 -22.08 -17.45
N TRP A 77 37.44 -23.07 -17.09
CA TRP A 77 36.97 -24.40 -16.78
C TRP A 77 37.49 -24.89 -15.45
N SER A 78 36.71 -25.73 -14.80
CA SER A 78 37.16 -26.49 -13.62
C SER A 78 36.62 -27.91 -13.69
N ILE A 79 37.42 -28.84 -13.20
CA ILE A 79 37.06 -30.25 -12.98
C ILE A 79 37.18 -30.52 -11.49
N GLY A 80 36.13 -31.04 -10.90
CA GLY A 80 36.09 -31.37 -9.49
C GLY A 80 34.89 -32.21 -9.09
N GLY A 81 34.86 -32.64 -7.82
CA GLY A 81 33.73 -33.24 -7.15
C GLY A 81 33.35 -32.38 -5.95
N GLU A 82 33.57 -32.88 -4.72
CA GLU A 82 33.40 -32.07 -3.50
C GLU A 82 34.48 -30.96 -3.36
N SER A 83 35.58 -31.07 -4.10
CA SER A 83 36.62 -30.05 -4.22
C SER A 83 37.11 -29.95 -5.66
N GLU A 84 37.57 -28.76 -6.05
CA GLU A 84 38.22 -28.56 -7.34
C GLU A 84 39.50 -29.41 -7.39
N LEU A 85 39.62 -30.20 -8.46
CA LEU A 85 40.80 -31.06 -8.72
C LEU A 85 41.75 -30.38 -9.69
N ASN A 86 41.24 -29.73 -10.71
CA ASN A 86 42.00 -29.04 -11.74
C ASN A 86 41.18 -27.94 -12.37
N SER A 87 41.80 -26.86 -12.86
CA SER A 87 41.17 -25.76 -13.54
C SER A 87 42.10 -25.08 -14.55
N GLY A 88 41.51 -24.31 -15.47
CA GLY A 88 42.26 -23.57 -16.46
C GLY A 88 41.43 -22.51 -17.18
N ASP A 89 42.06 -21.88 -18.17
CA ASP A 89 41.48 -20.74 -18.90
C ASP A 89 41.54 -21.02 -20.42
N PHE A 90 40.40 -20.89 -21.09
CA PHE A 90 40.26 -21.00 -22.55
C PHE A 90 40.31 -19.65 -23.27
N SER A 91 40.27 -18.53 -22.57
CA SER A 91 40.06 -17.20 -23.13
C SER A 91 41.06 -16.87 -24.27
N SER A 92 42.28 -17.33 -24.16
CA SER A 92 43.33 -17.08 -25.16
C SER A 92 43.33 -18.04 -26.36
N ILE A 93 42.67 -19.20 -26.22
CA ILE A 93 42.68 -20.27 -27.23
C ILE A 93 41.32 -20.49 -27.89
N LEU A 94 40.34 -19.65 -27.58
CA LEU A 94 39.03 -19.69 -28.24
C LEU A 94 39.17 -19.37 -29.74
N GLU A 95 38.71 -20.29 -30.57
CA GLU A 95 38.67 -20.15 -32.03
C GLU A 95 37.23 -19.81 -32.47
N GLU A 96 37.08 -18.78 -33.31
CA GLU A 96 35.80 -18.44 -33.91
C GLU A 96 35.45 -19.47 -34.99
N ALA A 97 34.37 -20.22 -34.75
CA ALA A 97 33.95 -21.29 -35.65
C ALA A 97 32.89 -20.84 -36.65
N ASP A 98 32.00 -19.94 -36.29
CA ASP A 98 30.94 -19.38 -37.14
C ASP A 98 30.60 -17.96 -36.71
N SER A 99 30.72 -17.03 -37.71
CA SER A 99 30.34 -15.62 -37.54
C SER A 99 29.18 -15.23 -38.47
N SER A 100 28.50 -16.18 -39.05
CA SER A 100 27.42 -15.92 -40.01
C SER A 100 26.08 -15.54 -39.37
N GLY A 101 25.94 -15.84 -38.08
CA GLY A 101 24.74 -15.53 -37.27
C GLY A 101 24.83 -14.19 -36.55
N SER A 102 23.73 -13.80 -35.91
CA SER A 102 23.70 -12.65 -34.98
C SER A 102 24.51 -12.89 -33.71
N ARG A 103 24.75 -14.14 -33.37
CA ARG A 103 25.56 -14.60 -32.23
C ARG A 103 26.69 -15.49 -32.76
N PRO A 104 27.94 -14.99 -32.85
CA PRO A 104 29.11 -15.77 -33.20
C PRO A 104 29.34 -16.94 -32.20
N ILE A 105 29.95 -18.01 -32.73
CA ILE A 105 30.26 -19.23 -31.99
C ILE A 105 31.80 -19.38 -31.88
N TRP A 106 32.25 -19.48 -30.67
CA TRP A 106 33.66 -19.80 -30.35
C TRP A 106 33.76 -21.22 -29.81
N THR A 107 34.73 -21.97 -30.29
CA THR A 107 35.00 -23.34 -29.86
C THR A 107 36.13 -23.40 -28.86
N TRP A 108 35.99 -24.32 -27.95
CA TRP A 108 37.03 -24.69 -26.99
C TRP A 108 37.35 -26.19 -27.06
N SER A 109 38.57 -26.58 -26.67
CA SER A 109 38.98 -27.97 -26.54
C SER A 109 39.77 -28.16 -25.25
N LEU A 110 39.57 -29.31 -24.58
CA LEU A 110 40.24 -29.70 -23.38
C LEU A 110 40.78 -31.11 -23.52
N GLU A 111 42.08 -31.26 -23.38
CA GLU A 111 42.72 -32.60 -23.28
C GLU A 111 42.61 -33.08 -21.83
N LEU A 112 41.90 -34.19 -21.64
CA LEU A 112 41.75 -34.88 -20.37
C LEU A 112 42.78 -35.99 -20.31
N ASP A 113 43.82 -35.82 -19.50
CA ASP A 113 44.71 -36.91 -19.14
C ASP A 113 44.19 -37.60 -17.86
N VAL A 114 43.48 -38.74 -18.06
CA VAL A 114 42.86 -39.46 -16.95
C VAL A 114 43.90 -39.95 -15.92
N ALA A 115 45.17 -40.05 -16.29
CA ALA A 115 46.23 -40.43 -15.37
C ALA A 115 46.53 -39.34 -14.30
N GLU A 116 46.16 -38.08 -14.58
CA GLU A 116 46.28 -36.98 -13.62
C GLU A 116 45.20 -36.98 -12.55
N TYR A 117 44.11 -37.73 -12.76
CA TYR A 117 42.98 -37.78 -11.85
C TYR A 117 42.89 -39.13 -11.16
N SER A 118 42.58 -39.13 -9.88
CA SER A 118 42.07 -40.34 -9.23
C SER A 118 40.72 -40.70 -9.86
N PRO A 119 40.38 -42.02 -10.00
CA PRO A 119 39.06 -42.37 -10.56
C PRO A 119 37.95 -41.65 -9.83
N CYS A 120 37.13 -40.88 -10.58
CA CYS A 120 36.10 -40.03 -10.03
C CYS A 120 34.84 -39.92 -10.89
N THR A 121 33.76 -39.64 -10.23
CA THR A 121 32.61 -38.98 -10.83
C THR A 121 32.82 -37.49 -10.64
N CYS A 122 33.24 -36.82 -11.68
CA CYS A 122 33.66 -35.44 -11.64
C CYS A 122 32.70 -34.54 -12.42
N TYR A 123 32.69 -33.27 -12.08
CA TYR A 123 31.96 -32.25 -12.80
C TYR A 123 32.94 -31.39 -13.59
N LEU A 124 32.73 -31.28 -14.90
CA LEU A 124 33.35 -30.23 -15.70
C LEU A 124 32.40 -29.02 -15.66
N THR A 125 32.87 -27.93 -15.13
CA THR A 125 32.20 -26.64 -15.11
C THR A 125 32.89 -25.70 -16.10
N ILE A 126 32.12 -25.12 -17.02
CA ILE A 126 32.57 -24.03 -17.87
C ILE A 126 31.92 -22.76 -17.34
N THR A 127 32.72 -21.76 -17.03
CA THR A 127 32.29 -20.44 -16.60
C THR A 127 32.68 -19.43 -17.64
N VAL A 128 31.69 -18.68 -18.13
CA VAL A 128 31.86 -17.62 -19.15
C VAL A 128 31.55 -16.29 -18.50
N GLU A 129 32.42 -15.32 -18.65
CA GLU A 129 32.20 -13.92 -18.29
C GLU A 129 32.11 -13.11 -19.61
N THR A 130 30.99 -12.46 -19.81
CA THR A 130 30.77 -11.59 -20.98
C THR A 130 31.54 -10.28 -20.85
N VAL A 131 31.62 -9.49 -21.89
CA VAL A 131 32.26 -8.16 -21.88
C VAL A 131 31.49 -7.20 -20.95
N SER A 132 30.19 -7.42 -20.75
CA SER A 132 29.34 -6.66 -19.80
C SER A 132 29.61 -7.03 -18.35
N GLY A 133 30.31 -8.15 -18.09
CA GLY A 133 30.58 -8.65 -16.75
C GLY A 133 29.54 -9.65 -16.25
N GLU A 134 28.59 -10.09 -17.08
CA GLU A 134 27.66 -11.16 -16.75
C GLU A 134 28.36 -12.51 -16.75
N ILE A 135 27.99 -13.37 -15.79
CA ILE A 135 28.61 -14.68 -15.63
C ILE A 135 27.55 -15.75 -15.88
N SER A 136 27.85 -16.65 -16.80
CA SER A 136 27.10 -17.88 -17.05
C SER A 136 27.93 -19.11 -16.75
N GLN A 137 27.28 -20.16 -16.24
CA GLN A 137 27.95 -21.43 -15.94
C GLN A 137 27.16 -22.60 -16.53
N SER A 138 27.89 -23.59 -17.02
CA SER A 138 27.30 -24.83 -17.49
C SER A 138 28.15 -26.01 -17.05
N HIS A 139 27.52 -27.16 -16.79
CA HIS A 139 28.14 -28.30 -16.19
C HIS A 139 27.92 -29.59 -16.99
N ARG A 140 28.90 -30.49 -16.94
CA ARG A 140 28.76 -31.88 -17.43
C ARG A 140 29.40 -32.84 -16.44
N VAL A 141 28.74 -33.98 -16.27
CA VAL A 141 29.37 -35.11 -15.51
C VAL A 141 30.32 -35.84 -16.40
N LEU A 142 31.47 -36.11 -15.82
CA LEU A 142 32.52 -36.99 -16.37
C LEU A 142 32.72 -38.18 -15.44
N PHE A 143 32.75 -39.38 -15.99
CA PHE A 143 33.17 -40.58 -15.32
C PHE A 143 34.61 -40.86 -15.75
N LEU A 144 35.55 -40.51 -14.90
CA LEU A 144 36.98 -40.68 -15.18
C LEU A 144 37.52 -41.94 -14.45
N GLY A 145 38.06 -42.88 -15.24
CA GLY A 145 38.58 -44.14 -14.72
C GLY A 145 37.53 -45.23 -14.49
N ASP A 146 37.96 -46.43 -14.13
CA ASP A 146 37.12 -47.64 -14.09
C ASP A 146 36.21 -47.76 -12.87
N THR A 147 36.31 -46.86 -11.89
CA THR A 147 35.53 -46.89 -10.64
C THR A 147 34.58 -45.73 -10.49
N ALA A 148 34.23 -45.10 -11.61
CA ALA A 148 33.26 -44.03 -11.62
C ALA A 148 31.91 -44.46 -11.06
N ARG A 149 31.22 -43.56 -10.35
CA ARG A 149 29.94 -43.79 -9.66
C ARG A 149 28.84 -42.95 -10.30
N SER A 150 27.61 -43.34 -10.01
CA SER A 150 26.43 -42.51 -10.37
C SER A 150 26.55 -41.12 -9.79
N ALA A 151 25.96 -40.15 -10.49
CA ALA A 151 25.89 -38.77 -10.07
C ALA A 151 24.51 -38.18 -10.35
N ILE A 152 24.16 -37.20 -9.54
CA ILE A 152 22.92 -36.45 -9.69
C ILE A 152 23.15 -35.00 -9.31
N MET A 153 22.51 -34.07 -10.03
CA MET A 153 22.57 -32.64 -9.77
C MET A 153 21.19 -32.01 -9.95
N LEU A 154 20.86 -31.06 -9.09
CA LEU A 154 19.74 -30.14 -9.24
C LEU A 154 20.24 -28.81 -9.79
N HIS A 155 19.56 -28.26 -10.80
CA HIS A 155 19.94 -27.01 -11.45
C HIS A 155 19.01 -25.84 -11.06
N SER A 156 17.74 -26.15 -10.76
CA SER A 156 16.70 -25.15 -10.57
C SER A 156 16.56 -24.64 -9.15
N LEU A 157 17.29 -25.22 -8.19
CA LEU A 157 17.13 -24.97 -6.77
C LEU A 157 18.47 -24.60 -6.16
N ASN A 158 18.53 -23.44 -5.49
CA ASN A 158 19.69 -23.02 -4.75
C ASN A 158 19.40 -23.08 -3.25
N SER A 159 20.42 -23.36 -2.46
CA SER A 159 20.25 -23.38 -1.00
C SER A 159 19.85 -21.99 -0.49
N GLY A 160 18.75 -21.95 0.25
CA GLY A 160 18.20 -20.72 0.79
C GLY A 160 17.06 -20.09 -0.05
N ASP A 161 16.74 -20.66 -1.21
CA ASP A 161 15.61 -20.18 -2.01
C ASP A 161 14.29 -20.32 -1.25
N TRP A 162 13.38 -19.38 -1.49
CA TRP A 162 12.00 -19.42 -1.03
C TRP A 162 11.13 -20.20 -2.02
N ILE A 163 10.31 -21.09 -1.51
CA ILE A 163 9.36 -21.87 -2.31
C ILE A 163 7.99 -21.89 -1.66
N SER A 164 6.94 -21.85 -2.49
CA SER A 164 5.55 -21.88 -2.02
C SER A 164 4.66 -22.67 -2.99
N ASN A 165 3.69 -23.39 -2.45
CA ASN A 165 2.69 -24.20 -3.16
C ASN A 165 3.26 -25.26 -4.10
N SER A 166 4.21 -24.93 -4.96
CA SER A 166 4.86 -25.87 -5.87
C SER A 166 6.30 -25.47 -6.14
N LEU A 167 7.11 -26.42 -6.53
CA LEU A 167 8.46 -26.16 -6.99
C LEU A 167 8.75 -26.96 -8.27
N THR A 168 9.64 -26.45 -9.11
CA THR A 168 10.16 -27.18 -10.26
C THR A 168 11.48 -27.84 -9.88
N ALA A 169 11.49 -29.16 -9.78
CA ALA A 169 12.73 -29.93 -9.63
C ALA A 169 13.28 -30.25 -11.00
N SER A 170 14.37 -29.61 -11.40
CA SER A 170 15.06 -29.91 -12.66
C SER A 170 16.54 -30.15 -12.44
N GLY A 171 17.12 -30.97 -13.28
CA GLY A 171 18.52 -31.34 -13.19
C GLY A 171 18.87 -32.47 -14.15
N TRP A 172 19.88 -33.19 -13.78
CA TRP A 172 20.26 -34.37 -14.52
C TRP A 172 20.75 -35.48 -13.56
N SER A 173 20.64 -36.72 -14.03
CA SER A 173 21.14 -37.91 -13.38
C SER A 173 21.92 -38.78 -14.38
N ALA A 174 23.07 -39.25 -14.00
CA ALA A 174 23.89 -40.13 -14.82
C ALA A 174 24.29 -41.36 -14.03
N HIS A 175 24.32 -42.49 -14.73
CA HIS A 175 24.69 -43.78 -14.18
C HIS A 175 25.63 -44.50 -15.14
N PRO A 176 26.80 -44.97 -14.71
CA PRO A 176 27.78 -45.58 -15.60
C PRO A 176 27.38 -46.96 -16.11
N MET A 177 26.32 -47.59 -15.56
CA MET A 177 25.90 -48.91 -15.92
C MET A 177 24.66 -48.87 -16.83
N ILE A 178 24.81 -49.17 -18.10
CA ILE A 178 23.80 -49.03 -19.16
C ILE A 178 22.60 -50.00 -18.99
N TRP A 179 22.77 -51.07 -18.21
CA TRP A 179 21.77 -52.16 -18.09
C TRP A 179 20.80 -52.03 -16.91
N THR A 180 21.01 -51.03 -16.01
CA THR A 180 20.07 -50.72 -14.95
C THR A 180 19.46 -49.34 -15.24
N THR A 181 18.12 -49.29 -15.33
CA THR A 181 17.45 -48.01 -15.36
C THR A 181 17.28 -47.53 -13.91
N PRO A 182 18.07 -46.59 -13.42
CA PRO A 182 17.89 -46.09 -12.08
C PRO A 182 16.55 -45.38 -11.98
N GLU A 183 15.91 -45.55 -10.84
CA GLU A 183 14.75 -44.70 -10.50
C GLU A 183 15.25 -43.44 -9.78
N LEU A 184 14.65 -42.30 -10.11
CA LEU A 184 14.97 -41.03 -9.47
C LEU A 184 13.83 -40.67 -8.50
N ARG A 185 14.19 -40.54 -7.23
CA ARG A 185 13.28 -40.09 -6.17
C ARG A 185 13.55 -38.67 -5.79
N PHE A 186 12.50 -37.93 -5.52
CA PHE A 186 12.56 -36.62 -4.89
C PHE A 186 11.68 -36.61 -3.63
N PHE A 187 12.22 -36.15 -2.51
CA PHE A 187 11.51 -36.07 -1.25
C PHE A 187 12.07 -34.93 -0.38
N ALA A 188 11.30 -34.53 0.63
CA ALA A 188 11.69 -33.49 1.57
C ALA A 188 11.70 -33.99 3.00
N LYS A 189 12.57 -33.43 3.84
CA LYS A 189 12.58 -33.63 5.30
C LYS A 189 12.58 -32.25 5.98
N PRO A 190 11.79 -32.04 7.05
CA PRO A 190 11.86 -30.80 7.82
C PRO A 190 13.24 -30.68 8.49
N ALA A 191 13.73 -29.45 8.56
CA ALA A 191 14.95 -29.08 9.25
C ALA A 191 14.68 -27.95 10.25
N SER A 192 15.48 -27.90 11.32
CA SER A 192 15.30 -26.86 12.36
C SER A 192 15.82 -25.49 11.89
N ASN A 193 16.81 -25.49 11.00
CA ASN A 193 17.46 -24.30 10.46
C ASN A 193 18.30 -24.67 9.23
N ALA A 194 18.91 -23.68 8.59
CA ALA A 194 19.74 -23.88 7.41
C ALA A 194 20.96 -24.77 7.64
N VAL A 195 21.56 -24.74 8.83
CA VAL A 195 22.79 -25.49 9.16
C VAL A 195 22.50 -26.98 9.33
N ASP A 196 21.36 -27.29 9.94
CA ASP A 196 20.91 -28.68 10.16
C ASP A 196 20.34 -29.31 8.87
N ALA A 197 19.90 -28.46 7.93
CA ALA A 197 19.41 -28.96 6.65
C ALA A 197 20.50 -29.73 5.90
N CYS A 198 20.10 -30.80 5.21
CA CYS A 198 20.97 -31.71 4.49
C CYS A 198 21.97 -32.55 5.36
N THR A 199 21.90 -32.40 6.68
CA THR A 199 22.76 -33.18 7.63
C THR A 199 21.97 -34.25 8.39
N ILE A 200 20.62 -34.20 8.31
CA ILE A 200 19.74 -35.06 9.12
C ILE A 200 19.68 -36.47 8.53
N GLU A 201 20.21 -37.43 9.28
CA GLU A 201 20.02 -38.86 9.01
C GLU A 201 18.67 -39.32 9.54
N GLY A 202 17.97 -40.19 8.82
CA GLY A 202 16.70 -40.78 9.26
C GLY A 202 15.68 -40.97 8.13
N ASP A 203 14.61 -41.70 8.45
CA ASP A 203 13.53 -41.97 7.50
C ASP A 203 12.74 -40.68 7.19
N SER A 204 12.36 -40.54 5.91
CA SER A 204 11.54 -39.42 5.48
C SER A 204 10.07 -39.72 5.73
N ASP A 205 9.37 -38.82 6.43
CA ASP A 205 7.90 -38.89 6.61
C ASP A 205 7.12 -38.32 5.42
N PHE A 206 7.78 -37.96 4.31
CA PHE A 206 7.18 -37.26 3.20
C PHE A 206 6.95 -38.14 1.99
N SER A 207 5.88 -37.79 1.24
CA SER A 207 5.57 -38.48 -0.03
C SER A 207 6.75 -38.36 -1.00
N THR A 208 7.26 -39.53 -1.37
CA THR A 208 8.31 -39.63 -2.38
C THR A 208 7.70 -39.42 -3.75
N HIS A 209 8.23 -38.50 -4.55
CA HIS A 209 7.89 -38.33 -5.95
C HIS A 209 8.90 -39.06 -6.82
N LEU A 210 8.42 -39.87 -7.77
CA LEU A 210 9.26 -40.47 -8.79
C LEU A 210 9.39 -39.51 -9.96
N LEU A 211 10.61 -39.11 -10.28
CA LEU A 211 10.92 -38.20 -11.39
C LEU A 211 11.23 -39.01 -12.65
N VAL A 212 10.75 -38.53 -13.79
CA VAL A 212 11.01 -39.14 -15.08
C VAL A 212 12.32 -38.62 -15.66
N ILE A 213 13.29 -39.51 -15.91
CA ILE A 213 14.55 -39.16 -16.52
C ILE A 213 14.43 -39.30 -18.04
N SER A 214 14.79 -38.25 -18.77
CA SER A 214 14.89 -38.29 -20.23
C SER A 214 16.11 -39.13 -20.69
N PRO A 215 16.14 -39.59 -21.94
CA PRO A 215 17.25 -40.41 -22.47
C PRO A 215 18.63 -39.72 -22.35
N ASN A 216 18.69 -38.40 -22.34
CA ASN A 216 19.92 -37.62 -22.17
C ASN A 216 20.30 -37.39 -20.70
N GLY A 217 19.59 -38.03 -19.76
CA GLY A 217 19.82 -37.91 -18.33
C GLY A 217 19.14 -36.71 -17.66
N THR A 218 18.48 -35.82 -18.40
CA THR A 218 17.81 -34.66 -17.80
C THR A 218 16.45 -35.03 -17.24
N PHE A 219 16.01 -34.30 -16.22
CA PHE A 219 14.67 -34.35 -15.67
C PHE A 219 14.15 -32.95 -15.36
N SER A 220 12.83 -32.79 -15.43
CA SER A 220 12.17 -31.54 -15.01
C SER A 220 10.72 -31.85 -14.68
N GLU A 221 10.32 -31.69 -13.42
CA GLU A 221 8.94 -31.88 -12.96
C GLU A 221 8.52 -30.81 -11.99
N ASN A 222 7.23 -30.44 -12.04
CA ASN A 222 6.61 -29.53 -11.07
C ASN A 222 5.98 -30.38 -9.96
N ILE A 223 6.42 -30.15 -8.73
CA ILE A 223 6.03 -30.90 -7.54
C ILE A 223 5.18 -30.03 -6.64
N ASP A 224 4.00 -30.53 -6.27
CA ASP A 224 3.11 -29.87 -5.30
C ASP A 224 3.69 -30.03 -3.89
N ILE A 225 3.97 -28.89 -3.25
CA ILE A 225 4.49 -28.80 -1.88
C ILE A 225 3.53 -28.08 -0.94
N SER A 226 2.30 -27.82 -1.37
CA SER A 226 1.30 -27.12 -0.55
C SER A 226 0.94 -27.85 0.76
N GLY A 227 1.23 -29.15 0.83
CA GLY A 227 1.07 -29.97 2.02
C GLY A 227 2.24 -29.96 3.01
N LEU A 228 3.36 -29.30 2.67
CA LEU A 228 4.48 -29.16 3.58
C LEU A 228 4.22 -28.02 4.59
N TYR A 229 4.69 -28.21 5.81
CA TYR A 229 4.70 -27.15 6.83
C TYR A 229 5.73 -26.10 6.47
N ASP A 230 5.46 -24.85 6.84
CA ASP A 230 6.42 -23.78 6.70
C ASP A 230 7.66 -24.01 7.57
N GLY A 231 8.80 -23.56 7.05
CA GLY A 231 10.08 -23.74 7.72
C GLY A 231 11.18 -24.23 6.78
N TRP A 232 12.35 -24.46 7.35
CA TRP A 232 13.47 -25.05 6.62
C TRP A 232 13.18 -26.51 6.29
N HIS A 233 13.50 -26.90 5.05
CA HIS A 233 13.42 -28.28 4.59
C HIS A 233 14.67 -28.67 3.80
N SER A 234 15.06 -29.92 3.98
CA SER A 234 16.07 -30.58 3.18
C SER A 234 15.38 -31.30 2.02
N PHE A 235 15.60 -30.85 0.80
CA PHE A 235 15.08 -31.51 -0.39
C PHE A 235 16.14 -32.38 -1.01
N TYR A 236 15.83 -33.67 -1.11
CA TYR A 236 16.72 -34.69 -1.61
C TYR A 236 16.29 -35.16 -2.98
N ALA A 237 17.26 -35.30 -3.88
CA ALA A 237 17.09 -36.09 -5.09
C ALA A 237 18.04 -37.29 -5.03
N GLU A 238 17.50 -38.47 -5.20
CA GLU A 238 18.22 -39.73 -5.10
C GLU A 238 18.06 -40.58 -6.36
N ASN A 239 19.19 -41.09 -6.82
CA ASN A 239 19.26 -42.09 -7.86
C ASN A 239 19.47 -43.47 -7.17
N TYR A 240 18.54 -44.39 -7.34
CA TYR A 240 18.56 -45.68 -6.66
C TYR A 240 18.17 -46.84 -7.60
N ASP A 241 18.53 -48.03 -7.24
CA ASP A 241 18.07 -49.20 -7.96
C ASP A 241 16.72 -49.73 -7.44
N PRO A 242 16.04 -50.63 -8.19
CA PRO A 242 14.77 -51.21 -7.73
C PRO A 242 14.92 -52.03 -6.43
N SER A 243 16.11 -52.41 -6.01
CA SER A 243 16.35 -53.07 -4.72
C SER A 243 16.44 -52.09 -3.53
N GLY A 244 16.41 -50.78 -3.80
CA GLY A 244 16.44 -49.74 -2.80
C GLY A 244 17.84 -49.26 -2.39
N VAL A 245 18.87 -49.61 -3.17
CA VAL A 245 20.22 -49.11 -2.92
C VAL A 245 20.40 -47.76 -3.60
N THR A 246 20.73 -46.73 -2.82
CA THR A 246 21.02 -45.40 -3.33
C THR A 246 22.41 -45.37 -3.97
N PHE A 247 22.46 -44.98 -5.23
CA PHE A 247 23.71 -44.84 -5.98
C PHE A 247 24.33 -43.46 -5.90
N ALA A 248 23.48 -42.43 -5.93
CA ALA A 248 23.89 -41.04 -5.79
C ALA A 248 22.75 -40.24 -5.14
N GLN A 249 23.09 -39.25 -4.38
CA GLN A 249 22.16 -38.37 -3.69
C GLN A 249 22.68 -36.93 -3.74
N THR A 250 21.81 -36.01 -3.93
CA THR A 250 22.06 -34.57 -3.73
C THR A 250 21.00 -34.00 -2.80
N CYS A 251 21.33 -32.93 -2.10
CA CYS A 251 20.43 -32.26 -1.18
C CYS A 251 20.56 -30.75 -1.33
N VAL A 252 19.42 -30.05 -1.22
CA VAL A 252 19.37 -28.59 -1.16
C VAL A 252 18.47 -28.16 0.00
N ALA A 253 18.91 -27.14 0.74
CA ALA A 253 18.16 -26.58 1.85
C ALA A 253 17.28 -25.44 1.34
N LEU A 254 15.94 -25.56 1.44
CA LEU A 254 15.00 -24.57 0.96
C LEU A 254 14.11 -24.06 2.09
N ARG A 255 13.55 -22.86 1.91
CA ARG A 255 12.58 -22.24 2.80
C ARG A 255 11.17 -22.44 2.25
N VAL A 256 10.41 -23.32 2.89
CA VAL A 256 8.99 -23.52 2.57
C VAL A 256 8.16 -22.43 3.23
N ASN A 257 7.38 -21.71 2.44
CA ASN A 257 6.45 -20.69 2.90
C ASN A 257 5.10 -20.84 2.17
N ASN A 258 4.13 -21.50 2.80
CA ASN A 258 2.80 -21.75 2.26
C ASN A 258 1.72 -20.92 3.00
N LEU A 259 2.05 -20.37 4.16
CA LEU A 259 1.15 -19.57 4.99
C LEU A 259 1.32 -18.09 4.67
N ALA A 260 0.20 -17.39 4.63
CA ALA A 260 0.22 -15.95 4.48
C ALA A 260 0.46 -15.24 5.81
N PRO A 261 1.08 -14.04 5.82
CA PRO A 261 1.29 -13.27 7.03
C PRO A 261 -0.03 -12.91 7.72
N THR A 262 -0.01 -12.88 9.04
CA THR A 262 -1.12 -12.40 9.87
C THR A 262 -0.99 -10.90 10.06
N ILE A 263 -2.01 -10.15 9.63
CA ILE A 263 -2.03 -8.69 9.75
C ILE A 263 -2.59 -8.30 11.11
N THR A 264 -1.90 -7.36 11.78
CA THR A 264 -2.39 -6.65 12.95
C THR A 264 -2.41 -5.17 12.61
N LEU A 265 -3.61 -4.62 12.38
CA LEU A 265 -3.80 -3.22 12.03
C LEU A 265 -4.53 -2.50 13.18
N THR A 266 -3.87 -1.51 13.77
CA THR A 266 -4.43 -0.61 14.79
C THR A 266 -4.51 0.82 14.29
N GLY A 267 -5.39 1.61 14.88
CA GLY A 267 -5.60 3.02 14.53
C GLY A 267 -6.99 3.49 14.97
N PRO A 268 -7.29 4.80 14.92
CA PRO A 268 -8.57 5.35 15.34
C PRO A 268 -9.73 4.86 14.46
N ASP A 269 -10.93 4.79 15.02
CA ASP A 269 -12.17 4.53 14.31
C ASP A 269 -12.87 5.83 13.89
N SER A 270 -12.72 6.90 14.69
CA SER A 270 -13.13 8.25 14.33
C SER A 270 -12.22 9.29 15.00
N VAL A 271 -12.13 10.46 14.38
CA VAL A 271 -11.47 11.66 14.92
C VAL A 271 -12.24 12.89 14.45
N LEU A 272 -12.11 13.99 15.18
CA LEU A 272 -12.66 15.27 14.73
C LEU A 272 -11.74 15.89 13.67
N GLU A 273 -12.31 16.58 12.74
CA GLU A 273 -11.63 17.37 11.75
C GLU A 273 -10.70 18.40 12.40
N GLY A 274 -9.53 18.62 11.79
CA GLY A 274 -8.52 19.54 12.33
C GLY A 274 -7.87 19.09 13.64
N SER A 275 -8.10 17.87 14.14
CA SER A 275 -7.52 17.36 15.38
C SER A 275 -6.04 16.97 15.26
N GLY A 276 -5.46 16.98 14.04
CA GLY A 276 -4.08 16.64 13.75
C GLY A 276 -3.94 15.29 13.04
N ASP A 277 -2.72 14.77 13.00
CA ASP A 277 -2.41 13.56 12.23
C ASP A 277 -2.99 12.30 12.89
N LEU A 278 -3.62 11.47 12.05
CA LEU A 278 -4.03 10.11 12.39
C LEU A 278 -2.89 9.16 12.12
N LEU A 279 -2.60 8.30 13.08
CA LEU A 279 -1.58 7.26 12.93
C LEU A 279 -2.23 5.88 12.90
N PHE A 280 -1.91 5.11 11.87
CA PHE A 280 -2.27 3.69 11.75
C PHE A 280 -1.00 2.85 11.85
N ASP A 281 -1.07 1.76 12.59
CA ASP A 281 0.08 0.92 12.86
C ASP A 281 -0.23 -0.54 12.48
N GLY A 282 0.49 -1.04 11.49
CA GLY A 282 0.51 -2.41 11.01
C GLY A 282 1.81 -3.16 11.33
N SER A 283 2.78 -2.51 12.01
CA SER A 283 4.12 -3.03 12.26
C SER A 283 4.16 -4.31 13.12
N SER A 284 3.05 -4.60 13.80
CA SER A 284 2.88 -5.84 14.57
C SER A 284 2.46 -7.04 13.74
N SER A 285 2.23 -6.85 12.43
CA SER A 285 1.99 -7.96 11.50
C SER A 285 3.19 -8.89 11.45
N ASN A 286 2.95 -10.18 11.29
CA ASN A 286 4.03 -11.16 11.24
C ASN A 286 3.63 -12.40 10.47
N ASP A 287 4.62 -13.05 9.86
CA ASP A 287 4.49 -14.42 9.41
C ASP A 287 4.51 -15.37 10.61
N PRO A 288 3.64 -16.41 10.64
CA PRO A 288 3.56 -17.35 11.77
C PRO A 288 4.85 -18.11 12.06
N VAL A 289 5.69 -18.37 11.04
CA VAL A 289 6.92 -19.18 11.13
C VAL A 289 8.16 -18.33 10.91
N TRP A 290 8.14 -17.45 9.92
CA TRP A 290 9.29 -16.67 9.49
C TRP A 290 9.44 -15.32 10.22
N GLY A 291 8.40 -14.91 10.97
CA GLY A 291 8.46 -13.71 11.78
C GLY A 291 8.21 -12.43 11.01
N ARG A 292 9.00 -11.39 11.28
CA ARG A 292 8.79 -10.03 10.74
C ARG A 292 9.89 -9.53 9.83
N GLU A 293 10.93 -10.31 9.62
CA GLU A 293 12.04 -9.90 8.77
C GLU A 293 11.58 -9.82 7.31
N ASP A 294 12.06 -8.84 6.59
CA ASP A 294 11.81 -8.61 5.16
C ASP A 294 10.32 -8.54 4.77
N MET A 295 9.48 -7.98 5.67
CA MET A 295 8.09 -7.70 5.33
C MET A 295 7.96 -6.42 4.52
N HIS A 296 7.17 -6.51 3.46
CA HIS A 296 6.81 -5.39 2.60
C HIS A 296 5.40 -4.93 2.91
N TYR A 297 5.22 -3.61 3.07
CA TYR A 297 3.93 -3.01 3.41
C TYR A 297 3.45 -2.15 2.25
N MET A 298 2.17 -2.29 1.92
CA MET A 298 1.50 -1.42 0.96
C MET A 298 0.24 -0.85 1.59
N TRP A 299 0.17 0.47 1.68
CA TRP A 299 -0.96 1.20 2.19
C TRP A 299 -1.73 1.86 1.04
N VAL A 300 -3.05 1.74 1.06
CA VAL A 300 -3.92 2.36 0.06
C VAL A 300 -5.07 3.05 0.77
N LEU A 301 -5.11 4.38 0.68
CA LEU A 301 -6.20 5.21 1.21
C LEU A 301 -7.22 5.53 0.13
N ARG A 302 -8.50 5.42 0.46
CA ARG A 302 -9.63 5.82 -0.38
C ARG A 302 -10.66 6.60 0.42
N ARG A 303 -11.31 7.57 -0.26
CA ARG A 303 -12.51 8.25 0.23
C ARG A 303 -13.69 7.80 -0.66
N PRO A 304 -14.63 6.96 -0.16
CA PRO A 304 -15.70 6.36 -0.99
C PRO A 304 -16.66 7.37 -1.59
N SER A 305 -16.83 8.54 -0.96
CA SER A 305 -17.67 9.64 -1.47
C SER A 305 -17.12 10.31 -2.73
N HIS A 306 -15.82 10.13 -3.05
CA HIS A 306 -15.24 10.61 -4.30
C HIS A 306 -15.65 9.70 -5.46
N THR A 307 -16.20 10.30 -6.52
CA THR A 307 -16.59 9.59 -7.74
C THR A 307 -15.43 8.87 -8.38
N GLY A 308 -15.47 7.55 -8.33
CA GLY A 308 -14.42 6.68 -8.82
C GLY A 308 -13.60 6.12 -7.66
N GLN A 309 -13.32 4.84 -7.71
CA GLN A 309 -12.54 4.12 -6.71
C GLN A 309 -11.03 4.44 -6.79
N THR A 310 -10.69 5.65 -7.20
CA THR A 310 -9.29 6.08 -7.31
C THR A 310 -8.73 6.25 -5.90
N PRO A 311 -7.59 5.65 -5.56
CA PRO A 311 -6.91 5.89 -4.30
C PRO A 311 -6.56 7.37 -4.14
N ILE A 312 -6.69 7.91 -2.92
CA ILE A 312 -6.19 9.25 -2.56
C ILE A 312 -4.68 9.18 -2.39
N ASP A 313 -4.20 8.09 -1.77
CA ASP A 313 -2.81 7.87 -1.49
C ASP A 313 -2.45 6.38 -1.63
N ILE A 314 -1.23 6.12 -2.09
CA ILE A 314 -0.65 4.77 -2.19
C ILE A 314 0.81 4.87 -1.73
N ILE A 315 1.13 4.20 -0.63
CA ILE A 315 2.49 4.08 -0.14
C ILE A 315 2.93 2.62 -0.27
N MET A 316 4.05 2.42 -0.95
CA MET A 316 4.72 1.13 -1.12
C MET A 316 6.18 1.31 -0.71
N GLU A 317 6.49 0.99 0.53
CA GLU A 317 7.85 1.06 1.05
C GLU A 317 8.16 -0.17 1.89
N ASP A 318 9.37 -0.70 1.73
CA ASP A 318 9.86 -1.84 2.49
C ASP A 318 10.05 -1.42 3.95
N GLY A 319 9.49 -2.21 4.86
CA GLY A 319 9.64 -2.00 6.30
C GLY A 319 8.81 -0.86 6.91
N VAL A 320 8.02 -0.12 6.11
CA VAL A 320 7.15 0.95 6.63
C VAL A 320 5.83 0.36 7.12
N GLY A 321 5.84 -0.09 8.37
CA GLY A 321 4.67 -0.68 9.03
C GLY A 321 3.65 0.34 9.54
N THR A 322 3.85 1.66 9.36
CA THR A 322 2.97 2.71 9.85
C THR A 322 2.52 3.62 8.71
N TYR A 323 1.30 4.14 8.84
CA TYR A 323 0.72 5.10 7.91
C TYR A 323 0.18 6.30 8.68
N SER A 324 0.49 7.51 8.22
CA SER A 324 -0.02 8.75 8.82
C SER A 324 -0.73 9.59 7.76
N MET A 325 -1.85 10.19 8.15
CA MET A 325 -2.57 11.17 7.34
C MET A 325 -3.09 12.30 8.22
N GLY A 326 -3.28 13.49 7.66
CA GLY A 326 -3.95 14.58 8.34
C GLY A 326 -5.48 14.37 8.43
N SER A 327 -6.11 15.13 9.32
CA SER A 327 -7.56 15.13 9.53
C SER A 327 -8.23 16.39 8.97
N GLU A 328 -7.67 16.98 7.89
CA GLU A 328 -8.14 18.27 7.38
C GLU A 328 -9.45 18.19 6.58
N THR A 329 -9.90 17.01 6.23
CA THR A 329 -11.10 16.86 5.40
C THR A 329 -12.02 15.82 6.01
N SER A 330 -13.24 16.21 6.32
CA SER A 330 -14.25 15.33 6.91
C SER A 330 -14.68 14.21 5.95
N GLY A 331 -15.24 13.14 6.48
CA GLY A 331 -15.85 12.08 5.70
C GLY A 331 -15.44 10.67 6.11
N GLU A 332 -15.98 9.71 5.37
CA GLU A 332 -15.65 8.29 5.52
C GLU A 332 -14.43 7.93 4.68
N TYR A 333 -13.50 7.22 5.28
CA TYR A 333 -12.27 6.75 4.63
C TYR A 333 -12.12 5.25 4.76
N THR A 334 -11.48 4.66 3.76
CA THR A 334 -11.11 3.25 3.78
C THR A 334 -9.60 3.13 3.59
N LEU A 335 -8.92 2.60 4.60
CA LEU A 335 -7.50 2.29 4.56
C LEU A 335 -7.31 0.79 4.37
N THR A 336 -6.60 0.42 3.33
CA THR A 336 -6.23 -0.96 3.03
C THR A 336 -4.75 -1.14 3.29
N LEU A 337 -4.43 -2.08 4.16
CA LEU A 337 -3.07 -2.56 4.38
C LEU A 337 -2.91 -3.92 3.71
N ARG A 338 -1.94 -4.03 2.82
CA ARG A 338 -1.45 -5.30 2.30
C ARG A 338 -0.05 -5.52 2.84
N VAL A 339 0.16 -6.69 3.44
CA VAL A 339 1.47 -7.13 3.93
C VAL A 339 1.89 -8.35 3.12
N MET A 340 3.10 -8.32 2.61
CA MET A 340 3.74 -9.43 1.90
C MET A 340 4.99 -9.84 2.66
N ASP A 341 5.17 -11.13 2.85
CA ASP A 341 6.34 -11.71 3.52
C ASP A 341 7.53 -11.88 2.56
N ALA A 342 8.67 -12.31 3.09
CA ALA A 342 9.89 -12.57 2.34
C ALA A 342 9.74 -13.69 1.29
N GLY A 343 8.77 -14.58 1.46
CA GLY A 343 8.44 -15.66 0.50
C GLY A 343 7.50 -15.20 -0.62
N GLY A 344 7.04 -13.94 -0.59
CA GLY A 344 6.17 -13.35 -1.61
C GLY A 344 4.67 -13.62 -1.41
N ILE A 345 4.26 -14.25 -0.30
CA ILE A 345 2.85 -14.46 0.01
C ILE A 345 2.30 -13.23 0.73
N SER A 346 1.07 -12.87 0.46
CA SER A 346 0.51 -11.64 1.02
C SER A 346 -0.89 -11.83 1.59
N SER A 347 -1.17 -11.06 2.64
CA SER A 347 -2.49 -10.84 3.22
C SER A 347 -2.94 -9.40 3.03
N THR A 348 -4.24 -9.18 3.17
CA THR A 348 -4.83 -7.84 3.06
C THR A 348 -5.85 -7.63 4.17
N GLN A 349 -5.79 -6.48 4.83
CA GLN A 349 -6.78 -6.05 5.81
C GLN A 349 -7.28 -4.66 5.46
N VAL A 350 -8.57 -4.43 5.68
CA VAL A 350 -9.23 -3.16 5.42
C VAL A 350 -9.76 -2.59 6.73
N LYS A 351 -9.52 -1.29 6.95
CA LYS A 351 -10.07 -0.53 8.07
C LYS A 351 -10.84 0.67 7.53
N THR A 352 -12.09 0.79 7.92
CA THR A 352 -12.90 2.00 7.71
C THR A 352 -12.79 2.88 8.94
N PHE A 353 -12.67 4.18 8.75
CA PHE A 353 -12.64 5.18 9.81
C PHE A 353 -13.28 6.47 9.33
N PHE A 354 -13.60 7.38 10.27
CA PHE A 354 -14.30 8.62 10.00
C PHE A 354 -13.47 9.81 10.48
N VAL A 355 -13.44 10.86 9.67
CA VAL A 355 -13.09 12.21 10.09
C VAL A 355 -14.42 12.94 10.24
N GLU A 356 -14.81 13.21 11.50
CA GLU A 356 -16.09 13.83 11.83
C GLU A 356 -15.97 15.34 11.64
N ASN A 357 -16.90 15.93 10.91
CA ASN A 357 -16.95 17.38 10.69
C ASN A 357 -17.10 18.15 12.01
N VAL A 358 -16.49 19.30 12.11
CA VAL A 358 -16.64 20.27 13.21
C VAL A 358 -17.61 21.34 12.77
N VAL A 359 -18.80 21.36 13.38
CA VAL A 359 -19.83 22.35 13.06
C VAL A 359 -19.33 23.78 13.39
N PRO A 360 -19.52 24.76 12.51
CA PRO A 360 -19.06 26.12 12.72
C PRO A 360 -19.72 26.76 13.96
N MET A 361 -18.98 27.62 14.63
CA MET A 361 -19.48 28.40 15.77
C MET A 361 -19.72 29.84 15.36
N ALA A 362 -21.00 30.24 15.29
CA ALA A 362 -21.38 31.59 14.94
C ALA A 362 -21.01 32.60 16.05
N ASN A 363 -20.33 33.67 15.68
CA ASN A 363 -20.04 34.83 16.54
C ASN A 363 -20.55 36.10 15.86
N VAL A 364 -21.56 36.69 16.44
CA VAL A 364 -22.37 37.74 15.81
C VAL A 364 -22.27 39.05 16.58
N LYS A 365 -22.12 40.15 15.85
CA LYS A 365 -22.28 41.51 16.37
C LYS A 365 -23.29 42.25 15.52
N VAL A 366 -24.14 43.00 16.19
CA VAL A 366 -25.11 43.94 15.56
C VAL A 366 -24.76 45.34 16.08
N ASP A 367 -24.49 46.26 15.16
CA ASP A 367 -24.07 47.64 15.45
C ASP A 367 -22.87 47.66 16.43
N GLY A 368 -21.90 46.76 16.21
CA GLY A 368 -20.69 46.61 17.01
C GLY A 368 -20.87 45.93 18.38
N SER A 369 -22.08 45.62 18.78
CA SER A 369 -22.37 44.91 20.05
C SER A 369 -22.51 43.43 19.85
N PRO A 370 -21.85 42.56 20.66
CA PRO A 370 -22.02 41.14 20.58
C PRO A 370 -23.43 40.74 20.96
N VAL A 371 -23.96 39.72 20.26
CA VAL A 371 -25.36 39.23 20.44
C VAL A 371 -25.37 37.72 20.50
N PHE A 372 -26.32 37.15 21.24
CA PHE A 372 -26.51 35.74 21.43
C PHE A 372 -27.89 35.28 20.95
N ASP A 373 -28.02 34.01 20.70
CA ASP A 373 -29.29 33.43 20.28
C ASP A 373 -30.41 33.73 21.26
N GLY A 374 -31.55 34.22 20.75
CA GLY A 374 -32.70 34.62 21.54
C GLY A 374 -32.66 36.04 22.13
N ASP A 375 -31.58 36.80 21.89
CA ASP A 375 -31.48 38.20 22.38
C ASP A 375 -32.51 39.11 21.69
N SER A 376 -32.97 40.15 22.42
CA SER A 376 -33.76 41.27 21.89
C SER A 376 -32.91 42.55 21.97
N ILE A 377 -32.65 43.14 20.80
CA ILE A 377 -31.71 44.24 20.67
C ILE A 377 -32.47 45.51 20.21
N ASN A 378 -32.31 46.58 21.01
CA ASN A 378 -32.75 47.92 20.58
C ASN A 378 -31.62 48.54 19.74
N LEU A 379 -31.93 48.74 18.46
CA LEU A 379 -30.96 49.37 17.54
C LEU A 379 -30.69 50.83 17.94
N SER A 380 -29.45 51.26 17.74
CA SER A 380 -29.08 52.66 18.02
C SER A 380 -29.78 53.62 17.04
N PRO A 381 -30.16 54.84 17.48
CA PRO A 381 -30.68 55.84 16.57
C PRO A 381 -29.73 56.13 15.41
N SER A 382 -30.19 55.93 14.16
CA SER A 382 -29.44 56.13 12.94
C SER A 382 -30.20 57.03 11.98
N SER A 383 -29.54 58.11 11.49
CA SER A 383 -30.16 59.03 10.52
C SER A 383 -30.33 58.40 9.13
N SER A 384 -29.60 57.31 8.83
CA SER A 384 -29.70 56.59 7.55
C SER A 384 -30.53 55.32 7.65
N SER A 385 -31.01 54.95 8.84
CA SER A 385 -31.64 53.64 9.11
C SER A 385 -30.80 52.46 8.66
N GLU A 386 -29.48 52.55 8.93
CA GLU A 386 -28.48 51.53 8.59
C GLU A 386 -27.70 51.15 9.82
N TRP A 387 -27.46 49.85 10.00
CA TRP A 387 -26.69 49.25 11.10
C TRP A 387 -25.72 48.18 10.58
N SER A 388 -24.59 48.02 11.21
CA SER A 388 -23.61 47.02 10.83
C SER A 388 -24.00 45.63 11.34
N LEU A 389 -23.85 44.62 10.46
CA LEU A 389 -23.92 43.21 10.78
C LEU A 389 -22.52 42.60 10.58
N ASP A 390 -21.97 42.02 11.61
CA ASP A 390 -20.60 41.46 11.59
C ASP A 390 -20.63 40.06 12.22
N ALA A 391 -20.31 39.07 11.41
CA ALA A 391 -20.07 37.68 11.79
C ALA A 391 -18.67 37.20 11.42
N SER A 392 -17.76 38.12 11.10
CA SER A 392 -16.38 37.80 10.66
C SER A 392 -15.53 37.10 11.72
N ALA A 393 -15.97 37.14 12.98
CA ALA A 393 -15.34 36.45 14.10
C ALA A 393 -15.91 35.04 14.34
N SER A 394 -16.79 34.52 13.46
CA SER A 394 -17.21 33.12 13.49
C SER A 394 -16.03 32.21 13.24
N ILE A 395 -16.00 31.07 13.91
CA ILE A 395 -14.87 30.14 13.89
C ILE A 395 -15.32 28.73 13.53
N ASP A 396 -14.41 28.01 12.91
CA ASP A 396 -14.55 26.64 12.53
C ASP A 396 -13.22 25.90 12.64
N SER A 397 -13.13 24.69 12.13
CA SER A 397 -11.87 23.97 11.95
C SER A 397 -10.88 24.82 11.12
N VAL A 398 -9.59 24.56 11.27
CA VAL A 398 -8.55 25.44 10.66
C VAL A 398 -8.64 25.45 9.12
N ASN A 399 -9.05 24.34 8.52
CA ASN A 399 -9.20 24.23 7.06
C ASN A 399 -10.49 24.87 6.54
N ASP A 400 -11.60 24.81 7.31
CA ASP A 400 -12.91 25.30 6.88
C ASP A 400 -13.13 26.78 7.18
N GLN A 401 -12.30 27.32 8.09
CA GLN A 401 -12.35 28.73 8.47
C GLN A 401 -12.40 29.70 7.28
N ALA A 402 -11.67 29.38 6.20
CA ALA A 402 -11.65 30.23 5.00
C ALA A 402 -12.88 30.02 4.09
N GLY A 403 -13.57 28.89 4.24
CA GLY A 403 -14.75 28.48 3.46
C GLY A 403 -16.06 28.94 4.06
N LEU A 404 -16.07 29.52 5.28
CA LEU A 404 -17.29 29.90 5.97
C LEU A 404 -18.15 30.86 5.15
N ARG A 405 -19.43 30.50 5.03
CA ARG A 405 -20.49 31.29 4.37
C ARG A 405 -21.46 31.78 5.40
N CYS A 406 -21.78 33.07 5.34
CA CYS A 406 -22.74 33.72 6.24
C CYS A 406 -23.98 34.10 5.46
N ILE A 407 -25.15 33.59 5.87
CA ILE A 407 -26.44 33.92 5.26
C ILE A 407 -27.32 34.60 6.28
N TRP A 408 -27.63 35.88 6.05
CA TRP A 408 -28.52 36.67 6.88
C TRP A 408 -29.94 36.59 6.39
N LYS A 409 -30.87 36.34 7.30
CA LYS A 409 -32.33 36.24 7.03
C LYS A 409 -33.08 37.26 7.87
N ILE A 410 -34.10 37.88 7.29
CA ILE A 410 -35.07 38.71 8.02
C ILE A 410 -36.41 37.97 7.95
N ASP A 411 -37.02 37.74 9.12
CA ASP A 411 -38.24 36.95 9.26
C ASP A 411 -38.17 35.64 8.46
N TYR A 412 -37.01 34.95 8.60
CA TYR A 412 -36.64 33.65 7.93
C TYR A 412 -36.42 33.74 6.42
N ALA A 413 -36.55 34.91 5.79
CA ALA A 413 -36.24 35.08 4.37
C ALA A 413 -34.80 35.53 4.18
N PRO A 414 -33.97 34.84 3.33
CA PRO A 414 -32.59 35.25 3.08
C PRO A 414 -32.54 36.61 2.38
N VAL A 415 -31.70 37.51 2.92
CA VAL A 415 -31.59 38.88 2.42
C VAL A 415 -30.14 39.27 2.07
N TYR A 416 -29.16 38.73 2.76
CA TYR A 416 -27.76 39.04 2.51
C TYR A 416 -26.92 37.76 2.59
N GLU A 417 -25.84 37.73 1.79
CA GLU A 417 -24.78 36.73 1.86
C GLU A 417 -23.43 37.45 2.11
N GLY A 418 -22.63 36.87 3.00
CA GLY A 418 -21.33 37.37 3.43
C GLY A 418 -21.32 37.81 4.90
N CYS A 419 -20.17 37.63 5.57
CA CYS A 419 -20.08 37.76 7.03
C CYS A 419 -20.13 39.23 7.52
N GLU A 420 -19.77 40.21 6.70
CA GLU A 420 -19.88 41.63 7.01
C GLU A 420 -20.93 42.26 6.07
N ARG A 421 -21.98 42.81 6.61
CA ARG A 421 -23.07 43.45 5.86
C ARG A 421 -23.62 44.66 6.57
N ILE A 422 -24.39 45.44 5.82
CA ILE A 422 -25.12 46.59 6.35
C ILE A 422 -26.62 46.26 6.24
N LEU A 423 -27.28 46.24 7.38
CA LEU A 423 -28.72 46.17 7.47
C LEU A 423 -29.32 47.54 7.15
N SER A 424 -30.09 47.61 6.07
CA SER A 424 -30.92 48.78 5.74
C SER A 424 -32.38 48.51 6.06
N TRP A 425 -32.99 49.32 6.95
CA TRP A 425 -34.37 49.15 7.32
C TRP A 425 -35.28 49.75 6.25
N LYS A 426 -35.89 48.90 5.44
CA LYS A 426 -36.77 49.28 4.30
C LYS A 426 -38.23 48.95 4.54
N LEU A 427 -38.62 48.64 5.77
CA LEU A 427 -39.97 48.29 6.11
C LEU A 427 -40.79 49.57 6.34
N ASP A 428 -41.99 49.63 5.85
CA ASP A 428 -42.92 50.74 6.04
C ASP A 428 -43.40 50.89 7.51
N ILE A 429 -43.15 49.87 8.33
CA ILE A 429 -43.54 49.76 9.73
C ILE A 429 -42.29 49.46 10.54
N ASN A 430 -42.11 50.18 11.65
CA ASN A 430 -40.98 49.96 12.57
C ASN A 430 -41.26 48.88 13.64
N ASP A 431 -42.01 47.84 13.25
CA ASP A 431 -42.24 46.69 14.13
C ASP A 431 -40.97 45.86 14.31
N PRO A 432 -40.82 45.20 15.46
CA PRO A 432 -39.66 44.29 15.69
C PRO A 432 -39.62 43.16 14.65
N VAL A 433 -38.41 42.87 14.11
CA VAL A 433 -38.18 41.80 13.14
C VAL A 433 -37.23 40.76 13.73
N ILE A 434 -37.28 39.53 13.22
CA ILE A 434 -36.34 38.49 13.57
C ILE A 434 -35.18 38.51 12.56
N LEU A 435 -33.98 38.80 13.02
CA LEU A 435 -32.73 38.63 12.27
C LEU A 435 -32.16 37.26 12.60
N THR A 436 -31.92 36.44 11.59
CA THR A 436 -31.27 35.14 11.73
C THR A 436 -30.02 35.12 10.89
N LEU A 437 -28.93 34.63 11.46
CA LEU A 437 -27.68 34.31 10.76
C LEU A 437 -27.51 32.79 10.74
N ASP A 438 -27.27 32.23 9.56
CA ASP A 438 -26.70 30.91 9.41
C ASP A 438 -25.24 31.08 9.00
N VAL A 439 -24.33 30.45 9.75
CA VAL A 439 -22.92 30.29 9.40
C VAL A 439 -22.74 28.84 8.95
N ILE A 440 -22.32 28.67 7.71
CA ILE A 440 -22.29 27.39 6.99
C ILE A 440 -20.84 27.11 6.61
N ASP A 441 -20.38 25.89 6.84
CA ASP A 441 -19.07 25.38 6.42
C ASP A 441 -19.07 24.88 4.97
N ASP A 442 -17.99 24.24 4.52
CA ASP A 442 -17.85 23.68 3.18
C ASP A 442 -18.46 22.26 3.04
N ASP A 443 -18.81 21.63 4.17
CA ASP A 443 -19.55 20.35 4.23
C ASP A 443 -21.09 20.56 4.35
N ASP A 444 -21.56 21.82 4.27
CA ASP A 444 -22.96 22.25 4.40
C ASP A 444 -23.57 22.08 5.82
N ASP A 445 -22.73 21.82 6.85
CA ASP A 445 -23.16 21.92 8.24
C ASP A 445 -23.23 23.40 8.66
N TYR A 446 -24.08 23.71 9.63
CA TYR A 446 -24.30 25.11 9.99
C TYR A 446 -24.67 25.31 11.45
N SER A 447 -24.35 26.51 11.95
CA SER A 447 -24.88 27.03 13.19
C SER A 447 -25.75 28.27 12.94
N THR A 448 -26.82 28.41 13.73
CA THR A 448 -27.78 29.47 13.59
C THR A 448 -27.83 30.33 14.85
N VAL A 449 -27.86 31.64 14.66
CA VAL A 449 -28.17 32.63 15.71
C VAL A 449 -29.37 33.48 15.29
N SER A 450 -30.39 33.54 16.11
CA SER A 450 -31.60 34.33 15.86
C SER A 450 -31.79 35.37 16.95
N VAL A 451 -31.96 36.62 16.56
CA VAL A 451 -32.16 37.75 17.49
C VAL A 451 -33.36 38.59 17.04
N GLN A 452 -34.04 39.17 18.00
CA GLN A 452 -35.09 40.14 17.72
C GLN A 452 -34.50 41.55 17.63
N LEU A 453 -34.66 42.22 16.51
CA LEU A 453 -34.27 43.61 16.33
C LEU A 453 -35.45 44.53 16.56
N VAL A 454 -35.24 45.54 17.40
CA VAL A 454 -36.25 46.56 17.70
C VAL A 454 -35.76 47.91 17.11
N HIS A 455 -36.52 48.49 16.17
CA HIS A 455 -36.21 49.77 15.57
C HIS A 455 -36.23 50.89 16.64
N PRO A 456 -35.33 51.91 16.59
CA PRO A 456 -35.35 53.01 17.58
C PRO A 456 -36.69 53.73 17.68
N ASP A 457 -37.40 53.86 16.58
CA ASP A 457 -38.71 54.47 16.51
C ASP A 457 -39.87 53.45 16.58
N ALA A 458 -39.63 52.25 17.07
CA ALA A 458 -40.69 51.26 17.24
C ALA A 458 -41.73 51.77 18.27
N SER A 459 -43.00 51.53 17.97
CA SER A 459 -44.06 51.86 18.91
C SER A 459 -43.91 50.97 20.18
N GLU A 460 -43.87 51.63 21.34
CA GLU A 460 -43.87 50.87 22.58
C GLU A 460 -45.07 49.93 22.66
N PRO A 461 -44.90 48.66 22.94
CA PRO A 461 -46.01 47.73 23.06
C PRO A 461 -46.93 48.18 24.18
N LEU A 462 -48.19 48.29 23.88
CA LEU A 462 -49.20 48.67 24.90
C LEU A 462 -49.02 47.77 26.13
N PRO A 463 -48.98 48.36 27.33
CA PRO A 463 -48.74 47.58 28.55
C PRO A 463 -49.99 46.77 28.92
N TYR A 464 -50.33 45.77 28.09
CA TYR A 464 -51.48 44.90 28.30
C TYR A 464 -51.65 44.36 29.72
N PRO A 465 -50.57 43.97 30.44
CA PRO A 465 -50.71 43.54 31.82
C PRO A 465 -51.19 44.65 32.76
N LEU A 466 -50.73 45.91 32.57
CA LEU A 466 -51.18 47.06 33.34
C LEU A 466 -52.61 47.45 32.97
N ILE A 467 -52.98 47.37 31.71
CA ILE A 467 -54.32 47.61 31.24
C ILE A 467 -55.26 46.56 31.78
N ALA A 468 -54.91 45.30 31.72
CA ALA A 468 -55.65 44.20 32.33
C ALA A 468 -55.79 44.31 33.83
N LEU A 469 -54.72 44.75 34.53
CA LEU A 469 -54.78 45.02 35.98
C LEU A 469 -55.73 46.22 36.27
N ALA A 470 -55.65 47.31 35.48
CA ALA A 470 -56.54 48.46 35.65
C ALA A 470 -57.99 48.07 35.42
N ILE A 471 -58.31 47.33 34.36
CA ILE A 471 -59.66 46.82 34.07
C ILE A 471 -60.18 45.93 35.19
N SER A 472 -59.35 45.00 35.69
CA SER A 472 -59.73 44.09 36.77
C SER A 472 -59.90 44.83 38.10
N THR A 473 -59.08 45.87 38.37
CA THR A 473 -59.27 46.70 39.55
C THR A 473 -60.54 47.52 39.43
N ILE A 474 -60.84 48.12 38.27
CA ILE A 474 -62.14 48.85 38.05
C ILE A 474 -63.32 47.91 38.21
N PHE A 475 -63.23 46.70 37.67
CA PHE A 475 -64.24 45.68 37.81
C PHE A 475 -64.45 45.27 39.30
N MET A 476 -63.39 45.06 40.03
CA MET A 476 -63.45 44.71 41.45
C MET A 476 -64.06 45.88 42.27
N VAL A 477 -63.64 47.11 42.05
CA VAL A 477 -64.16 48.29 42.74
C VAL A 477 -65.63 48.46 42.40
N SER A 478 -66.04 48.29 41.14
CA SER A 478 -67.40 48.34 40.67
C SER A 478 -68.29 47.26 41.35
N ALA A 479 -67.80 46.05 41.43
CA ALA A 479 -68.44 44.90 42.07
C ALA A 479 -68.64 45.16 43.58
N ILE A 480 -67.65 45.72 44.26
CA ILE A 480 -67.73 46.11 45.65
C ILE A 480 -68.76 47.23 45.82
N PHE A 481 -68.70 48.25 44.98
CA PHE A 481 -69.67 49.36 45.06
C PHE A 481 -71.14 48.91 44.80
N LEU A 482 -71.32 48.04 43.83
CA LEU A 482 -72.65 47.44 43.57
C LEU A 482 -73.10 46.57 44.74
N ARG A 483 -72.18 45.87 45.38
CA ARG A 483 -72.53 45.07 46.59
C ARG A 483 -72.91 45.93 47.76
N PHE A 484 -72.24 47.05 47.98
CA PHE A 484 -72.65 47.99 49.04
C PHE A 484 -73.97 48.68 48.74
N ARG A 485 -74.32 48.93 47.46
CA ARG A 485 -75.58 49.54 47.03
C ARG A 485 -76.77 48.57 47.10
N SER A 486 -76.50 47.26 47.04
CA SER A 486 -77.57 46.22 47.09
C SER A 486 -77.85 45.64 48.49
N SER A 487 -77.31 46.25 49.58
CA SER A 487 -77.48 45.75 50.95
C SER A 487 -78.78 46.11 51.63
N ASP A 488 -79.82 46.67 50.91
CA ASP A 488 -81.14 46.93 51.48
C ASP A 488 -82.25 46.10 50.80
N THR A 489 -82.14 44.79 50.85
CA THR A 489 -83.26 43.89 50.71
C THR A 489 -83.08 42.67 51.60
N THR A 490 -83.68 42.69 52.77
CA THR A 490 -83.95 41.53 53.61
C THR A 490 -84.72 40.50 52.84
N SER A 491 -84.05 39.51 52.24
CA SER A 491 -84.71 38.31 51.75
C SER A 491 -84.63 37.21 52.83
N SER A 492 -85.71 36.95 53.46
CA SER A 492 -85.90 35.82 54.39
C SER A 492 -85.56 34.53 53.69
N ILE A 493 -84.63 33.81 54.27
CA ILE A 493 -84.28 32.46 53.85
C ILE A 493 -85.47 31.53 54.10
N PRO A 494 -86.00 30.81 53.13
CA PRO A 494 -87.03 29.78 53.40
C PRO A 494 -86.44 28.66 54.21
N LYS A 495 -87.05 28.41 55.44
CA LYS A 495 -86.74 27.26 56.23
C LYS A 495 -87.20 25.99 55.51
N TRP A 496 -86.33 25.12 55.29
CA TRP A 496 -86.65 23.77 54.84
C TRP A 496 -87.36 23.06 55.95
N LYS A 497 -88.62 22.64 55.80
CA LYS A 497 -89.34 21.71 56.68
C LYS A 497 -88.88 20.32 56.38
N GLY A 498 -88.26 19.67 57.35
CA GLY A 498 -88.03 18.25 57.32
C GLY A 498 -89.33 17.49 57.29
N GLY A 499 -89.55 16.71 56.31
CA GLY A 499 -90.64 15.74 56.22
C GLY A 499 -90.18 14.42 56.75
N ASN A 500 -90.63 14.04 57.96
CA ASN A 500 -90.73 12.66 58.39
C ASN A 500 -91.75 11.96 57.52
N ASN A 501 -91.40 10.73 57.02
CA ASN A 501 -92.38 9.62 57.13
C ASN A 501 -91.67 8.27 56.68
N ASN A 502 -91.84 7.35 57.60
CA ASN A 502 -92.05 5.90 57.54
C ASN A 502 -91.31 5.10 56.47
#